data_4a6969d14bb71597021b607809a521b6
#
_entry.id   4a6969d14bb71597021b607809a521b6
#
_cell.length_a   1.000
_cell.length_b   1.000
_cell.length_c   1.000
_cell.angle_alpha   90.00
_cell.angle_beta   90.00
_cell.angle_gamma   90.00
#
_symmetry.space_group_name_H-M   'P 1'
#
loop_
_entity.id
_entity.type
_entity.pdbx_description
1 polymer ?
#
loop_
_entity_poly.entity_id
_entity_poly.type
_entity_poly.pdbx_seq_one_letter_code
_entity_poly.pdbx_strand_id
1 'polypeptide(L)'
;MNKNISKVEIMEKGEITKTLLILGIPMIISMLVTALYNIVDTYFVSSLGTQQSAAVAIAFPISLYFSGIGLTFGVGAASYISRLLGAKKNEEANIVATVSFYTSIIFAIFLTIFLIVFIRPILIFMGATETVIPFALEYTIIFIVSTFLSTINITMGNIAIAQGQTTVTLKSMLCGAILNIILDPLFIKYLAMGVKGAAIATLISQIVTLIIYFYFFFIGNSYIKIKLNNFKPTLSIYIEVVKVGMFMFILQVLTGFSITLISNKAKIYGVAAVSAMGIVLRIVALGVNVIFGFMKGYQPFAGYNYGAKNINRVKEITKKAIEITTLYSLIWSIVIFIFSKEIMSIMIKDQEVIKIGEKALRYNTILFFTFGFQFTFATLYLSMGKAFIGGILNIGRQGLFLIPSIIILNNILGLKGIMLAQPIADIISIFVTIFVILYVKV
;
A
#
# COMPACT_ATOMS: atom_id res chain seq x y z
N MET A 1 -20.45 10.78 24.29
CA MET A 1 -19.17 11.22 23.73
C MET A 1 -19.35 12.63 23.17
N ASN A 2 -18.68 13.64 23.74
CA ASN A 2 -18.81 15.02 23.28
C ASN A 2 -18.45 15.11 21.79
N LYS A 3 -19.41 15.55 20.97
CA LYS A 3 -19.30 15.62 19.49
C LYS A 3 -18.27 16.61 18.94
N ASN A 4 -17.53 17.34 19.78
CA ASN A 4 -16.71 18.49 19.39
C ASN A 4 -15.20 18.35 19.63
N ILE A 5 -14.70 17.17 20.01
CA ILE A 5 -13.23 17.01 20.16
C ILE A 5 -12.62 16.82 18.77
N SER A 6 -11.69 17.70 18.37
CA SER A 6 -11.03 17.56 17.09
C SER A 6 -10.17 16.30 17.05
N LYS A 7 -10.00 15.68 15.86
CA LYS A 7 -9.16 14.48 15.75
C LYS A 7 -7.69 14.74 16.14
N VAL A 8 -7.24 15.97 16.01
CA VAL A 8 -5.92 16.42 16.46
C VAL A 8 -5.82 16.39 18.00
N GLU A 9 -6.87 16.83 18.72
CA GLU A 9 -6.92 16.75 20.20
C GLU A 9 -6.94 15.30 20.70
N ILE A 10 -7.56 14.38 19.96
CA ILE A 10 -7.54 12.95 20.30
C ILE A 10 -6.10 12.42 20.23
N MET A 11 -5.30 12.85 19.25
CA MET A 11 -3.87 12.48 19.17
C MET A 11 -3.05 13.12 20.30
N GLU A 12 -3.42 14.31 20.75
CA GLU A 12 -2.72 15.01 21.86
C GLU A 12 -3.02 14.36 23.22
N LYS A 13 -4.30 14.17 23.56
CA LYS A 13 -4.76 13.85 24.94
C LYS A 13 -5.52 12.55 25.07
N GLY A 14 -5.91 11.91 23.97
CA GLY A 14 -6.73 10.71 23.99
C GLY A 14 -6.04 9.52 24.66
N GLU A 15 -6.82 8.60 25.21
CA GLU A 15 -6.33 7.32 25.69
C GLU A 15 -5.63 6.55 24.53
N ILE A 16 -4.45 6.02 24.79
CA ILE A 16 -3.55 5.50 23.75
C ILE A 16 -4.20 4.36 22.97
N THR A 17 -4.68 3.31 23.65
CA THR A 17 -5.28 2.14 22.98
C THR A 17 -6.51 2.54 22.17
N LYS A 18 -7.39 3.34 22.75
CA LYS A 18 -8.60 3.83 22.10
C LYS A 18 -8.27 4.68 20.87
N THR A 19 -7.27 5.55 20.96
CA THR A 19 -6.84 6.39 19.84
C THR A 19 -6.25 5.54 18.70
N LEU A 20 -5.40 4.56 19.03
CA LEU A 20 -4.86 3.60 18.04
C LEU A 20 -5.97 2.86 17.30
N LEU A 21 -7.01 2.41 18.00
CA LEU A 21 -8.14 1.72 17.37
C LEU A 21 -9.02 2.67 16.54
N ILE A 22 -9.29 3.88 17.03
CA ILE A 22 -10.07 4.90 16.29
C ILE A 22 -9.40 5.29 14.98
N LEU A 23 -8.08 5.38 14.97
CA LEU A 23 -7.30 5.72 13.77
C LEU A 23 -6.99 4.49 12.91
N GLY A 24 -6.73 3.35 13.53
CA GLY A 24 -6.28 2.13 12.84
C GLY A 24 -7.42 1.34 12.18
N ILE A 25 -8.55 1.12 12.88
CA ILE A 25 -9.65 0.30 12.36
C ILE A 25 -10.18 0.82 11.01
N PRO A 26 -10.46 2.12 10.82
CA PRO A 26 -10.88 2.62 9.51
C PRO A 26 -9.87 2.32 8.40
N MET A 27 -8.57 2.37 8.71
CA MET A 27 -7.53 2.10 7.72
C MET A 27 -7.37 0.61 7.42
N ILE A 28 -7.56 -0.27 8.43
CA ILE A 28 -7.63 -1.72 8.20
C ILE A 28 -8.76 -2.05 7.23
N ILE A 29 -9.96 -1.54 7.51
CA ILE A 29 -11.13 -1.76 6.64
C ILE A 29 -10.84 -1.24 5.22
N SER A 30 -10.24 -0.05 5.09
CA SER A 30 -9.87 0.51 3.78
C SER A 30 -8.92 -0.41 3.01
N MET A 31 -7.91 -0.99 3.67
CA MET A 31 -6.96 -1.91 3.02
C MET A 31 -7.63 -3.23 2.59
N LEU A 32 -8.50 -3.78 3.44
CA LEU A 32 -9.24 -5.01 3.10
C LEU A 32 -10.23 -4.78 1.96
N VAL A 33 -10.93 -3.65 1.95
CA VAL A 33 -11.84 -3.27 0.86
C VAL A 33 -11.08 -3.09 -0.46
N THR A 34 -9.88 -2.48 -0.41
CA THR A 34 -9.03 -2.36 -1.60
C THR A 34 -8.58 -3.73 -2.12
N ALA A 35 -8.22 -4.65 -1.22
CA ALA A 35 -7.85 -6.02 -1.61
C ALA A 35 -9.04 -6.76 -2.25
N LEU A 36 -10.23 -6.63 -1.68
CA LEU A 36 -11.46 -7.22 -2.22
C LEU A 36 -11.80 -6.66 -3.61
N TYR A 37 -11.76 -5.34 -3.74
CA TYR A 37 -11.98 -4.66 -5.01
C TYR A 37 -11.04 -5.19 -6.10
N ASN A 38 -9.73 -5.30 -5.84
CA ASN A 38 -8.76 -5.82 -6.80
C ASN A 38 -9.04 -7.27 -7.23
N ILE A 39 -9.58 -8.09 -6.31
CA ILE A 39 -9.98 -9.48 -6.63
C ILE A 39 -11.19 -9.48 -7.56
N VAL A 40 -12.20 -8.67 -7.27
CA VAL A 40 -13.44 -8.58 -8.05
C VAL A 40 -13.16 -8.04 -9.45
N ASP A 41 -12.40 -6.96 -9.58
CA ASP A 41 -11.97 -6.38 -10.86
C ASP A 41 -11.23 -7.42 -11.72
N THR A 42 -10.24 -8.12 -11.12
CA THR A 42 -9.52 -9.20 -11.80
C THR A 42 -10.46 -10.33 -12.28
N TYR A 43 -11.46 -10.69 -11.49
CA TYR A 43 -12.45 -11.71 -11.87
C TYR A 43 -13.25 -11.29 -13.10
N PHE A 44 -13.77 -10.07 -13.14
CA PHE A 44 -14.54 -9.59 -14.30
C PHE A 44 -13.67 -9.42 -15.53
N VAL A 45 -12.47 -8.88 -15.42
CA VAL A 45 -11.52 -8.75 -16.51
C VAL A 45 -11.11 -10.13 -17.08
N SER A 46 -10.86 -11.11 -16.22
CA SER A 46 -10.48 -12.45 -16.66
C SER A 46 -11.58 -13.16 -17.47
N SER A 47 -12.85 -12.79 -17.26
CA SER A 47 -13.99 -13.32 -18.02
C SER A 47 -14.07 -12.84 -19.48
N LEU A 48 -13.27 -11.82 -19.86
CA LEU A 48 -13.26 -11.24 -21.22
C LEU A 48 -12.42 -12.03 -22.24
N GLY A 49 -11.67 -13.05 -21.77
CA GLY A 49 -10.79 -13.85 -22.60
C GLY A 49 -9.32 -13.47 -22.51
N THR A 50 -8.48 -14.28 -23.13
CA THR A 50 -7.01 -14.22 -22.94
C THR A 50 -6.36 -12.93 -23.45
N GLN A 51 -6.77 -12.44 -24.63
CA GLN A 51 -6.18 -11.24 -25.24
C GLN A 51 -6.50 -9.97 -24.43
N GLN A 52 -7.76 -9.82 -24.00
CA GLN A 52 -8.20 -8.67 -23.22
C GLN A 52 -7.60 -8.69 -21.80
N SER A 53 -7.55 -9.87 -21.17
CA SER A 53 -6.90 -10.03 -19.86
C SER A 53 -5.39 -9.73 -19.94
N ALA A 54 -4.73 -10.15 -21.02
CA ALA A 54 -3.33 -9.82 -21.27
C ALA A 54 -3.10 -8.32 -21.43
N ALA A 55 -4.01 -7.61 -22.12
CA ALA A 55 -3.96 -6.16 -22.27
C ALA A 55 -3.98 -5.43 -20.92
N VAL A 56 -4.88 -5.83 -20.02
CA VAL A 56 -4.95 -5.25 -18.66
C VAL A 56 -3.70 -5.58 -17.83
N ALA A 57 -3.22 -6.83 -17.91
CA ALA A 57 -2.01 -7.24 -17.19
C ALA A 57 -0.77 -6.45 -17.66
N ILE A 58 -0.64 -6.18 -18.97
CA ILE A 58 0.45 -5.38 -19.55
C ILE A 58 0.37 -3.91 -19.08
N ALA A 59 -0.84 -3.35 -18.93
CA ALA A 59 -1.02 -1.98 -18.47
C ALA A 59 -0.79 -1.80 -16.95
N PHE A 60 -0.92 -2.88 -16.16
CA PHE A 60 -0.87 -2.80 -14.70
C PHE A 60 0.38 -2.10 -14.12
N PRO A 61 1.62 -2.33 -14.62
CA PRO A 61 2.81 -1.63 -14.12
C PRO A 61 2.72 -0.10 -14.21
N ILE A 62 1.93 0.46 -15.14
CA ILE A 62 1.71 1.91 -15.24
C ILE A 62 1.12 2.45 -13.95
N SER A 63 0.19 1.72 -13.32
CA SER A 63 -0.42 2.13 -12.05
C SER A 63 0.58 2.21 -10.90
N LEU A 64 1.65 1.40 -10.93
CA LEU A 64 2.68 1.42 -9.89
C LEU A 64 3.48 2.72 -9.90
N TYR A 65 3.77 3.28 -11.08
CA TYR A 65 4.47 4.56 -11.19
C TYR A 65 3.61 5.71 -10.67
N PHE A 66 2.34 5.77 -11.04
CA PHE A 66 1.40 6.76 -10.53
C PHE A 66 1.20 6.64 -9.01
N SER A 67 0.99 5.43 -8.52
CA SER A 67 0.89 5.16 -7.09
C SER A 67 2.17 5.55 -6.36
N GLY A 68 3.33 5.32 -6.97
CA GLY A 68 4.63 5.71 -6.45
C GLY A 68 4.76 7.22 -6.25
N ILE A 69 4.32 8.03 -7.22
CA ILE A 69 4.26 9.49 -7.08
C ILE A 69 3.33 9.88 -5.92
N GLY A 70 2.11 9.30 -5.91
CA GLY A 70 1.13 9.56 -4.85
C GLY A 70 1.64 9.20 -3.46
N LEU A 71 2.33 8.06 -3.32
CA LEU A 71 2.95 7.64 -2.05
C LEU A 71 4.15 8.52 -1.66
N THR A 72 4.98 8.92 -2.62
CA THR A 72 6.13 9.78 -2.36
C THR A 72 5.69 11.10 -1.75
N PHE A 73 4.76 11.78 -2.39
CA PHE A 73 4.27 13.06 -1.88
C PHE A 73 3.24 12.90 -0.76
N GLY A 74 2.42 11.85 -0.79
CA GLY A 74 1.39 11.61 0.22
C GLY A 74 1.95 11.16 1.57
N VAL A 75 2.69 10.03 1.61
CA VAL A 75 3.24 9.48 2.87
C VAL A 75 4.35 10.37 3.41
N GLY A 76 5.19 10.92 2.52
CA GLY A 76 6.22 11.88 2.91
C GLY A 76 5.63 13.12 3.57
N ALA A 77 4.61 13.72 2.95
CA ALA A 77 3.88 14.83 3.54
C ALA A 77 3.20 14.44 4.86
N ALA A 78 2.55 13.28 4.94
CA ALA A 78 1.87 12.84 6.14
C ALA A 78 2.79 12.74 7.35
N SER A 79 4.01 12.21 7.16
CA SER A 79 5.03 12.18 8.20
C SER A 79 5.47 13.58 8.65
N TYR A 80 5.67 14.51 7.73
CA TYR A 80 6.12 15.87 8.07
C TYR A 80 4.99 16.71 8.65
N ILE A 81 3.79 16.66 8.07
CA ILE A 81 2.60 17.36 8.56
C ILE A 81 2.26 16.95 9.99
N SER A 82 2.23 15.65 10.30
CA SER A 82 1.91 15.18 11.65
C SER A 82 2.89 15.71 12.70
N ARG A 83 4.18 15.78 12.39
CA ARG A 83 5.20 16.40 13.25
C ARG A 83 4.98 17.90 13.43
N LEU A 84 4.66 18.61 12.35
CA LEU A 84 4.38 20.06 12.42
C LEU A 84 3.13 20.38 13.24
N LEU A 85 2.07 19.56 13.08
CA LEU A 85 0.86 19.69 13.89
C LEU A 85 1.15 19.47 15.37
N GLY A 86 1.98 18.47 15.71
CA GLY A 86 2.44 18.25 17.08
C GLY A 86 3.26 19.41 17.64
N ALA A 87 4.08 20.02 16.81
CA ALA A 87 4.86 21.23 17.15
C ALA A 87 4.00 22.53 17.15
N LYS A 88 2.69 22.44 16.91
CA LYS A 88 1.75 23.58 16.80
C LYS A 88 2.07 24.55 15.64
N LYS A 89 2.81 24.10 14.63
CA LYS A 89 3.22 24.87 13.45
C LYS A 89 2.21 24.70 12.31
N ASN A 90 0.99 25.16 12.51
CA ASN A 90 -0.14 24.91 11.61
C ASN A 90 0.03 25.55 10.22
N GLU A 91 0.65 26.74 10.14
CA GLU A 91 0.89 27.40 8.87
C GLU A 91 1.92 26.65 8.02
N GLU A 92 3.01 26.16 8.64
CA GLU A 92 3.99 25.34 7.95
C GLU A 92 3.34 24.02 7.47
N ALA A 93 2.47 23.41 8.28
CA ALA A 93 1.74 22.21 7.90
C ALA A 93 0.83 22.45 6.67
N ASN A 94 0.16 23.61 6.58
CA ASN A 94 -0.64 24.00 5.42
C ASN A 94 0.22 24.19 4.17
N ILE A 95 1.41 24.79 4.32
CA ILE A 95 2.37 24.97 3.21
C ILE A 95 2.85 23.62 2.72
N VAL A 96 3.29 22.71 3.61
CA VAL A 96 3.74 21.36 3.23
C VAL A 96 2.65 20.58 2.52
N ALA A 97 1.42 20.61 3.04
CA ALA A 97 0.28 19.95 2.41
C ALA A 97 0.00 20.49 1.00
N THR A 98 0.02 21.84 0.87
CA THR A 98 -0.24 22.50 -0.41
C THR A 98 0.87 22.21 -1.43
N VAL A 99 2.13 22.32 -1.02
CA VAL A 99 3.28 22.00 -1.91
C VAL A 99 3.22 20.56 -2.36
N SER A 100 3.01 19.61 -1.44
CA SER A 100 2.94 18.18 -1.78
C SER A 100 1.77 17.85 -2.72
N PHE A 101 0.61 18.44 -2.48
CA PHE A 101 -0.58 18.27 -3.32
C PHE A 101 -0.33 18.76 -4.76
N TYR A 102 0.06 20.01 -4.94
CA TYR A 102 0.28 20.55 -6.29
C TYR A 102 1.48 19.90 -6.98
N THR A 103 2.54 19.58 -6.26
CA THR A 103 3.70 18.91 -6.85
C THR A 103 3.33 17.49 -7.33
N SER A 104 2.53 16.74 -6.56
CA SER A 104 2.06 15.42 -7.01
C SER A 104 1.24 15.50 -8.30
N ILE A 105 0.40 16.55 -8.45
CA ILE A 105 -0.36 16.81 -9.69
C ILE A 105 0.59 17.12 -10.85
N ILE A 106 1.57 18.00 -10.65
CA ILE A 106 2.54 18.38 -11.70
C ILE A 106 3.29 17.15 -12.22
N PHE A 107 3.83 16.30 -11.29
CA PHE A 107 4.52 15.07 -11.68
C PHE A 107 3.58 14.07 -12.35
N ALA A 108 2.35 13.94 -11.88
CA ALA A 108 1.35 13.07 -12.50
C ALA A 108 0.94 13.55 -13.90
N ILE A 109 0.80 14.88 -14.12
CA ILE A 109 0.56 15.45 -15.46
C ILE A 109 1.74 15.13 -16.38
N PHE A 110 2.97 15.38 -15.92
CA PHE A 110 4.17 15.10 -16.72
C PHE A 110 4.23 13.61 -17.12
N LEU A 111 4.00 12.70 -16.18
CA LEU A 111 3.97 11.26 -16.45
C LEU A 111 2.82 10.90 -17.40
N THR A 112 1.65 11.50 -17.24
CA THR A 112 0.49 11.29 -18.12
C THR A 112 0.81 11.68 -19.57
N ILE A 113 1.37 12.88 -19.77
CA ILE A 113 1.74 13.37 -21.12
C ILE A 113 2.81 12.44 -21.71
N PHE A 114 3.85 12.11 -20.96
CA PHE A 114 4.90 11.20 -21.41
C PHE A 114 4.34 9.83 -21.85
N LEU A 115 3.48 9.23 -21.01
CA LEU A 115 2.90 7.91 -21.32
C LEU A 115 1.94 7.96 -22.51
N ILE A 116 1.14 9.02 -22.69
CA ILE A 116 0.24 9.13 -23.83
C ILE A 116 1.02 9.31 -25.13
N VAL A 117 2.07 10.14 -25.13
CA VAL A 117 2.92 10.38 -26.32
C VAL A 117 3.63 9.10 -26.75
N PHE A 118 4.12 8.31 -25.78
CA PHE A 118 4.89 7.10 -26.06
C PHE A 118 4.11 5.80 -25.78
N ILE A 119 2.77 5.84 -25.79
CA ILE A 119 1.94 4.71 -25.34
C ILE A 119 2.23 3.42 -26.13
N ARG A 120 2.27 3.51 -27.47
CA ARG A 120 2.47 2.33 -28.32
C ARG A 120 3.85 1.67 -28.12
N PRO A 121 4.98 2.40 -28.21
CA PRO A 121 6.29 1.83 -27.94
C PRO A 121 6.44 1.28 -26.51
N ILE A 122 5.83 1.94 -25.53
CA ILE A 122 5.83 1.45 -24.14
C ILE A 122 5.08 0.12 -24.01
N LEU A 123 3.89 -0.02 -24.59
CA LEU A 123 3.13 -1.27 -24.55
C LEU A 123 3.87 -2.40 -25.27
N ILE A 124 4.53 -2.14 -26.39
CA ILE A 124 5.37 -3.12 -27.09
C ILE A 124 6.55 -3.54 -26.21
N PHE A 125 7.25 -2.57 -25.60
CA PHE A 125 8.34 -2.84 -24.66
C PHE A 125 7.88 -3.68 -23.46
N MET A 126 6.64 -3.47 -22.99
CA MET A 126 6.03 -4.24 -21.91
C MET A 126 5.53 -5.63 -22.34
N GLY A 127 5.70 -6.00 -23.61
CA GLY A 127 5.40 -7.33 -24.13
C GLY A 127 4.03 -7.48 -24.83
N ALA A 128 3.41 -6.36 -25.26
CA ALA A 128 2.19 -6.43 -26.06
C ALA A 128 2.50 -6.99 -27.47
N THR A 129 1.81 -8.07 -27.84
CA THR A 129 1.82 -8.61 -29.20
C THR A 129 0.89 -7.82 -30.11
N GLU A 130 1.05 -7.94 -31.43
CA GLU A 130 0.20 -7.26 -32.43
C GLU A 130 -1.31 -7.55 -32.22
N THR A 131 -1.65 -8.75 -31.75
CA THR A 131 -3.05 -9.13 -31.47
C THR A 131 -3.59 -8.52 -30.17
N VAL A 132 -2.74 -8.13 -29.23
CA VAL A 132 -3.11 -7.56 -27.93
C VAL A 132 -3.10 -6.02 -27.96
N ILE A 133 -2.26 -5.42 -28.82
CA ILE A 133 -2.09 -3.95 -28.92
C ILE A 133 -3.42 -3.18 -29.05
N PRO A 134 -4.39 -3.57 -29.89
CA PRO A 134 -5.64 -2.81 -30.02
C PRO A 134 -6.38 -2.71 -28.68
N PHE A 135 -6.52 -3.82 -27.95
CA PHE A 135 -7.16 -3.86 -26.63
C PHE A 135 -6.35 -3.13 -25.58
N ALA A 136 -5.02 -3.26 -25.64
CA ALA A 136 -4.12 -2.59 -24.71
C ALA A 136 -4.17 -1.06 -24.88
N LEU A 137 -4.23 -0.53 -26.10
CA LEU A 137 -4.38 0.90 -26.35
C LEU A 137 -5.73 1.41 -25.86
N GLU A 138 -6.82 0.72 -26.20
CA GLU A 138 -8.17 1.10 -25.78
C GLU A 138 -8.32 1.17 -24.26
N TYR A 139 -7.78 0.18 -23.55
CA TYR A 139 -7.76 0.16 -22.10
C TYR A 139 -6.85 1.22 -21.50
N THR A 140 -5.58 1.26 -21.95
CA THR A 140 -4.52 2.02 -21.30
C THR A 140 -4.71 3.51 -21.38
N ILE A 141 -5.27 4.05 -22.46
CA ILE A 141 -5.55 5.50 -22.59
C ILE A 141 -6.48 5.97 -21.45
N ILE A 142 -7.57 5.24 -21.19
CA ILE A 142 -8.50 5.57 -20.12
C ILE A 142 -7.88 5.29 -18.75
N PHE A 143 -7.14 4.18 -18.65
CA PHE A 143 -6.48 3.76 -17.41
C PHE A 143 -5.40 4.75 -16.96
N ILE A 144 -4.67 5.40 -17.87
CA ILE A 144 -3.72 6.48 -17.53
C ILE A 144 -4.45 7.65 -16.85
N VAL A 145 -5.63 8.04 -17.35
CA VAL A 145 -6.42 9.10 -16.72
C VAL A 145 -6.93 8.67 -15.34
N SER A 146 -7.36 7.42 -15.21
CA SER A 146 -7.79 6.87 -13.92
C SER A 146 -6.65 6.87 -12.90
N THR A 147 -5.45 6.45 -13.30
CA THR A 147 -4.27 6.40 -12.43
C THR A 147 -3.71 7.77 -12.10
N PHE A 148 -3.85 8.75 -12.99
CA PHE A 148 -3.61 10.17 -12.69
C PHE A 148 -4.48 10.63 -11.51
N LEU A 149 -5.80 10.38 -11.56
CA LEU A 149 -6.71 10.72 -10.46
C LEU A 149 -6.37 9.92 -9.18
N SER A 150 -5.98 8.67 -9.32
CA SER A 150 -5.52 7.84 -8.19
C SER A 150 -4.32 8.45 -7.46
N THR A 151 -3.36 9.06 -8.19
CA THR A 151 -2.23 9.78 -7.58
C THR A 151 -2.71 10.91 -6.66
N ILE A 152 -3.68 11.69 -7.12
CA ILE A 152 -4.26 12.78 -6.35
C ILE A 152 -5.00 12.23 -5.12
N ASN A 153 -5.80 11.18 -5.30
CA ASN A 153 -6.52 10.50 -4.22
C ASN A 153 -5.57 9.95 -3.15
N ILE A 154 -4.47 9.32 -3.54
CA ILE A 154 -3.45 8.80 -2.62
C ILE A 154 -2.82 9.95 -1.83
N THR A 155 -2.46 11.05 -2.49
CA THR A 155 -1.85 12.20 -1.84
C THR A 155 -2.82 12.85 -0.86
N MET A 156 -4.06 13.16 -1.28
CA MET A 156 -5.08 13.76 -0.41
C MET A 156 -5.45 12.83 0.76
N GLY A 157 -5.59 11.53 0.49
CA GLY A 157 -5.87 10.53 1.53
C GLY A 157 -4.80 10.51 2.63
N ASN A 158 -3.52 10.55 2.27
CA ASN A 158 -2.43 10.59 3.24
C ASN A 158 -2.38 11.93 4.01
N ILE A 159 -2.67 13.08 3.36
CA ILE A 159 -2.81 14.37 4.04
C ILE A 159 -4.00 14.35 5.03
N ALA A 160 -5.12 13.69 4.67
CA ALA A 160 -6.24 13.50 5.60
C ALA A 160 -5.84 12.63 6.81
N ILE A 161 -5.12 11.53 6.57
CA ILE A 161 -4.59 10.65 7.62
C ILE A 161 -3.65 11.42 8.55
N ALA A 162 -2.79 12.30 8.04
CA ALA A 162 -1.83 13.09 8.82
C ALA A 162 -2.50 13.95 9.91
N GLN A 163 -3.72 14.41 9.69
CA GLN A 163 -4.53 15.16 10.67
C GLN A 163 -5.51 14.28 11.47
N GLY A 164 -5.34 12.94 11.44
CA GLY A 164 -6.18 11.97 12.16
C GLY A 164 -7.53 11.66 11.49
N GLN A 165 -7.79 12.15 10.27
CA GLN A 165 -9.08 11.98 9.57
C GLN A 165 -9.15 10.66 8.78
N THR A 166 -8.79 9.55 9.42
CA THR A 166 -8.80 8.20 8.82
C THR A 166 -10.20 7.76 8.38
N THR A 167 -11.25 8.24 9.05
CA THR A 167 -12.65 7.95 8.67
C THR A 167 -13.03 8.59 7.33
N VAL A 168 -12.48 9.76 7.00
CA VAL A 168 -12.69 10.40 5.69
C VAL A 168 -12.05 9.53 4.61
N THR A 169 -10.81 9.08 4.83
CA THR A 169 -10.12 8.19 3.91
C THR A 169 -10.89 6.87 3.72
N LEU A 170 -11.41 6.27 4.81
CA LEU A 170 -12.26 5.08 4.69
C LEU A 170 -13.49 5.35 3.82
N LYS A 171 -14.24 6.42 4.10
CA LYS A 171 -15.46 6.73 3.33
C LYS A 171 -15.15 6.94 1.84
N SER A 172 -14.09 7.69 1.51
CA SER A 172 -13.68 7.95 0.13
C SER A 172 -13.32 6.65 -0.59
N MET A 173 -12.47 5.81 0.01
CA MET A 173 -12.05 4.54 -0.57
C MET A 173 -13.19 3.53 -0.67
N LEU A 174 -14.06 3.47 0.34
CA LEU A 174 -15.20 2.56 0.36
C LEU A 174 -16.22 2.92 -0.74
N CYS A 175 -16.57 4.21 -0.87
CA CYS A 175 -17.48 4.66 -1.92
C CYS A 175 -16.91 4.36 -3.32
N GLY A 176 -15.63 4.63 -3.56
CA GLY A 176 -14.98 4.30 -4.83
C GLY A 176 -14.97 2.80 -5.12
N ALA A 177 -14.59 1.98 -4.14
CA ALA A 177 -14.52 0.53 -4.30
C ALA A 177 -15.91 -0.11 -4.54
N ILE A 178 -16.92 0.27 -3.77
CA ILE A 178 -18.31 -0.23 -3.95
C ILE A 178 -18.81 0.16 -5.34
N LEU A 179 -18.59 1.40 -5.75
CA LEU A 179 -19.02 1.88 -7.06
C LEU A 179 -18.34 1.10 -8.18
N ASN A 180 -17.04 0.84 -8.08
CA ASN A 180 -16.32 0.05 -9.07
C ASN A 180 -16.86 -1.39 -9.15
N ILE A 181 -17.07 -2.07 -8.01
CA ILE A 181 -17.64 -3.44 -7.96
C ILE A 181 -19.01 -3.50 -8.64
N ILE A 182 -19.81 -2.42 -8.58
CA ILE A 182 -21.12 -2.34 -9.24
C ILE A 182 -20.97 -2.02 -10.74
N LEU A 183 -20.06 -1.11 -11.09
CA LEU A 183 -19.89 -0.64 -12.47
C LEU A 183 -19.16 -1.65 -13.37
N ASP A 184 -18.24 -2.46 -12.81
CA ASP A 184 -17.52 -3.47 -13.58
C ASP A 184 -18.46 -4.44 -14.31
N PRO A 185 -19.38 -5.18 -13.64
CA PRO A 185 -20.31 -6.05 -14.35
C PRO A 185 -21.24 -5.28 -15.30
N LEU A 186 -21.65 -4.08 -14.93
CA LEU A 186 -22.53 -3.24 -15.75
C LEU A 186 -21.87 -2.89 -17.08
N PHE A 187 -20.64 -2.37 -17.06
CA PHE A 187 -19.97 -1.94 -18.28
C PHE A 187 -19.33 -3.08 -19.05
N ILE A 188 -18.79 -4.07 -18.35
CA ILE A 188 -18.11 -5.20 -18.99
C ILE A 188 -19.11 -6.15 -19.64
N LYS A 189 -20.17 -6.57 -18.90
CA LYS A 189 -21.10 -7.62 -19.36
C LYS A 189 -22.39 -7.05 -19.95
N TYR A 190 -23.11 -6.18 -19.21
CA TYR A 190 -24.42 -5.69 -19.65
C TYR A 190 -24.31 -4.72 -20.82
N LEU A 191 -23.37 -3.79 -20.81
CA LEU A 191 -23.12 -2.86 -21.90
C LEU A 191 -22.11 -3.38 -22.93
N ALA A 192 -21.55 -4.59 -22.72
CA ALA A 192 -20.60 -5.27 -23.61
C ALA A 192 -19.42 -4.41 -24.06
N MET A 193 -18.93 -3.50 -23.17
CA MET A 193 -17.83 -2.58 -23.50
C MET A 193 -16.44 -3.23 -23.35
N GLY A 194 -16.36 -4.49 -22.94
CA GLY A 194 -15.09 -5.21 -22.80
C GLY A 194 -14.11 -4.53 -21.84
N VAL A 195 -12.81 -4.51 -22.19
CA VAL A 195 -11.75 -3.88 -21.36
C VAL A 195 -11.93 -2.38 -21.20
N LYS A 196 -12.52 -1.69 -22.17
CA LYS A 196 -12.85 -0.28 -22.08
C LYS A 196 -13.84 -0.02 -20.94
N GLY A 197 -14.81 -0.91 -20.76
CA GLY A 197 -15.77 -0.85 -19.67
C GLY A 197 -15.10 -0.90 -18.29
N ALA A 198 -14.13 -1.81 -18.09
CA ALA A 198 -13.35 -1.89 -16.85
C ALA A 198 -12.57 -0.59 -16.58
N ALA A 199 -11.92 -0.03 -17.60
CA ALA A 199 -11.18 1.22 -17.46
C ALA A 199 -12.10 2.40 -17.10
N ILE A 200 -13.29 2.50 -17.69
CA ILE A 200 -14.29 3.54 -17.40
C ILE A 200 -14.86 3.36 -15.99
N ALA A 201 -15.16 2.14 -15.55
CA ALA A 201 -15.63 1.87 -14.19
C ALA A 201 -14.61 2.35 -13.15
N THR A 202 -13.32 2.03 -13.37
CA THR A 202 -12.23 2.52 -12.55
C THR A 202 -12.14 4.04 -12.56
N LEU A 203 -12.23 4.68 -13.73
CA LEU A 203 -12.18 6.14 -13.86
C LEU A 203 -13.29 6.83 -13.06
N ILE A 204 -14.54 6.38 -13.20
CA ILE A 204 -15.69 6.94 -12.47
C ILE A 204 -15.50 6.77 -10.97
N SER A 205 -15.03 5.62 -10.53
CA SER A 205 -14.76 5.32 -9.12
C SER A 205 -13.69 6.23 -8.53
N GLN A 206 -12.62 6.52 -9.29
CA GLN A 206 -11.59 7.47 -8.88
C GLN A 206 -12.10 8.91 -8.83
N ILE A 207 -12.99 9.31 -9.73
CA ILE A 207 -13.64 10.62 -9.72
C ILE A 207 -14.49 10.78 -8.45
N VAL A 208 -15.32 9.79 -8.11
CA VAL A 208 -16.16 9.86 -6.91
C VAL A 208 -15.29 9.92 -5.64
N THR A 209 -14.24 9.13 -5.57
CA THR A 209 -13.26 9.19 -4.47
C THR A 209 -12.66 10.59 -4.35
N LEU A 210 -12.29 11.20 -5.47
CA LEU A 210 -11.72 12.54 -5.52
C LEU A 210 -12.71 13.61 -5.05
N ILE A 211 -13.97 13.53 -5.48
CA ILE A 211 -15.02 14.47 -5.08
C ILE A 211 -15.19 14.48 -3.54
N ILE A 212 -15.15 13.31 -2.89
CA ILE A 212 -15.26 13.22 -1.44
C ILE A 212 -14.07 13.90 -0.74
N TYR A 213 -12.85 13.71 -1.25
CA TYR A 213 -11.68 14.41 -0.73
C TYR A 213 -11.74 15.92 -0.98
N PHE A 214 -12.16 16.36 -2.19
CA PHE A 214 -12.33 17.78 -2.49
C PHE A 214 -13.35 18.42 -1.56
N TYR A 215 -14.51 17.78 -1.38
CA TYR A 215 -15.50 18.26 -0.42
C TYR A 215 -14.90 18.43 0.98
N PHE A 216 -14.16 17.43 1.47
CA PHE A 216 -13.54 17.48 2.79
C PHE A 216 -12.53 18.63 2.94
N PHE A 217 -11.63 18.82 1.97
CA PHE A 217 -10.55 19.81 2.08
C PHE A 217 -10.99 21.25 1.78
N PHE A 218 -11.89 21.45 0.85
CA PHE A 218 -12.23 22.79 0.35
C PHE A 218 -13.56 23.33 0.89
N ILE A 219 -14.52 22.48 1.22
CA ILE A 219 -15.86 22.87 1.71
C ILE A 219 -16.03 22.47 3.18
N GLY A 220 -15.51 21.28 3.56
CA GLY A 220 -15.70 20.70 4.87
C GLY A 220 -14.76 21.26 5.95
N ASN A 221 -14.73 20.55 7.09
CA ASN A 221 -13.98 20.95 8.29
C ASN A 221 -12.56 20.33 8.34
N SER A 222 -11.79 20.44 7.26
CA SER A 222 -10.38 20.05 7.31
C SER A 222 -9.59 21.02 8.19
N TYR A 223 -8.74 20.48 9.06
CA TYR A 223 -7.81 21.26 9.88
C TYR A 223 -6.70 21.86 9.00
N ILE A 224 -6.23 21.09 8.02
CA ILE A 224 -5.25 21.53 7.02
C ILE A 224 -5.96 22.29 5.89
N LYS A 225 -5.45 23.47 5.55
CA LYS A 225 -6.00 24.32 4.49
C LYS A 225 -5.09 24.29 3.26
N ILE A 226 -5.56 23.63 2.20
CA ILE A 226 -4.88 23.61 0.89
C ILE A 226 -5.36 24.86 0.11
N LYS A 227 -4.49 25.86 -0.02
CA LYS A 227 -4.77 27.11 -0.73
C LYS A 227 -3.60 27.44 -1.66
N LEU A 228 -3.86 27.95 -2.85
CA LEU A 228 -2.81 28.30 -3.82
C LEU A 228 -1.78 29.29 -3.23
N ASN A 229 -2.22 30.23 -2.40
CA ASN A 229 -1.33 31.19 -1.71
C ASN A 229 -0.32 30.50 -0.76
N ASN A 230 -0.57 29.25 -0.36
CA ASN A 230 0.34 28.44 0.44
C ASN A 230 1.30 27.61 -0.43
N PHE A 231 1.24 27.71 -1.76
CA PHE A 231 2.20 27.06 -2.63
C PHE A 231 3.53 27.83 -2.61
N LYS A 232 4.34 27.52 -1.59
CA LYS A 232 5.67 28.10 -1.36
C LYS A 232 6.70 26.98 -1.37
N PRO A 233 7.06 26.44 -2.55
CA PRO A 233 8.00 25.34 -2.65
C PRO A 233 9.39 25.77 -2.18
N THR A 234 9.98 25.02 -1.25
CA THR A 234 11.36 25.19 -0.80
C THR A 234 12.09 23.87 -0.86
N LEU A 235 13.39 23.88 -1.08
CA LEU A 235 14.21 22.68 -1.11
C LEU A 235 14.09 21.87 0.20
N SER A 236 13.99 22.55 1.33
CA SER A 236 13.82 21.91 2.64
C SER A 236 12.53 21.07 2.71
N ILE A 237 11.41 21.57 2.18
CA ILE A 237 10.14 20.83 2.14
C ILE A 237 10.31 19.59 1.26
N TYR A 238 10.90 19.73 0.08
CA TYR A 238 11.11 18.59 -0.82
C TYR A 238 12.02 17.52 -0.21
N ILE A 239 13.13 17.92 0.44
CA ILE A 239 14.01 16.99 1.13
C ILE A 239 13.24 16.23 2.22
N GLU A 240 12.47 16.93 3.07
CA GLU A 240 11.73 16.31 4.18
C GLU A 240 10.62 15.35 3.66
N VAL A 241 9.93 15.70 2.59
CA VAL A 241 8.86 14.90 2.01
C VAL A 241 9.44 13.73 1.21
N VAL A 242 10.36 14.00 0.29
CA VAL A 242 10.87 12.97 -0.65
C VAL A 242 11.72 11.93 0.08
N LYS A 243 12.53 12.33 1.09
CA LYS A 243 13.33 11.36 1.85
C LYS A 243 12.49 10.25 2.51
N VAL A 244 11.28 10.56 2.98
CA VAL A 244 10.37 9.56 3.57
C VAL A 244 9.58 8.84 2.49
N GLY A 245 9.01 9.58 1.56
CA GLY A 245 8.13 9.05 0.53
C GLY A 245 8.83 8.16 -0.49
N MET A 246 10.08 8.45 -0.85
CA MET A 246 10.86 7.66 -1.80
C MET A 246 11.04 6.21 -1.33
N PHE A 247 11.20 5.98 -0.03
CA PHE A 247 11.27 4.62 0.48
C PHE A 247 9.97 3.84 0.29
N MET A 248 8.81 4.52 0.28
CA MET A 248 7.52 3.88 -0.03
C MET A 248 7.43 3.51 -1.53
N PHE A 249 7.95 4.37 -2.41
CA PHE A 249 8.05 4.06 -3.83
C PHE A 249 8.96 2.86 -4.08
N ILE A 250 10.17 2.87 -3.49
CA ILE A 250 11.13 1.75 -3.61
C ILE A 250 10.53 0.45 -3.07
N LEU A 251 9.82 0.50 -1.93
CA LEU A 251 9.12 -0.66 -1.39
C LEU A 251 8.13 -1.26 -2.40
N GLN A 252 7.35 -0.42 -3.08
CA GLN A 252 6.36 -0.85 -4.06
C GLN A 252 7.03 -1.56 -5.24
N VAL A 253 8.11 -0.98 -5.77
CA VAL A 253 8.89 -1.56 -6.88
C VAL A 253 9.52 -2.89 -6.47
N LEU A 254 10.18 -2.94 -5.32
CA LEU A 254 10.83 -4.16 -4.82
C LEU A 254 9.82 -5.28 -4.52
N THR A 255 8.65 -4.94 -3.99
CA THR A 255 7.58 -5.91 -3.76
C THR A 255 7.09 -6.51 -5.09
N GLY A 256 6.84 -5.68 -6.10
CA GLY A 256 6.46 -6.15 -7.43
C GLY A 256 7.54 -7.05 -8.07
N PHE A 257 8.81 -6.64 -7.96
CA PHE A 257 9.93 -7.43 -8.45
C PHE A 257 10.05 -8.78 -7.73
N SER A 258 9.88 -8.81 -6.40
CA SER A 258 9.95 -10.04 -5.61
C SER A 258 8.84 -11.02 -5.99
N ILE A 259 7.60 -10.55 -6.20
CA ILE A 259 6.48 -11.37 -6.66
C ILE A 259 6.78 -11.98 -8.04
N THR A 260 7.29 -11.17 -8.96
CA THR A 260 7.69 -11.62 -10.31
C THR A 260 8.81 -12.65 -10.24
N LEU A 261 9.80 -12.43 -9.39
CA LEU A 261 10.93 -13.36 -9.20
C LEU A 261 10.47 -14.71 -8.63
N ILE A 262 9.58 -14.69 -7.63
CA ILE A 262 8.97 -15.92 -7.07
C ILE A 262 8.25 -16.69 -8.17
N SER A 263 7.41 -16.02 -8.95
CA SER A 263 6.65 -16.64 -10.05
C SER A 263 7.56 -17.25 -11.12
N ASN A 264 8.60 -16.52 -11.55
CA ASN A 264 9.54 -16.99 -12.54
C ASN A 264 10.38 -18.18 -12.06
N LYS A 265 10.80 -18.17 -10.79
CA LYS A 265 11.53 -19.31 -10.22
C LYS A 265 10.61 -20.52 -9.97
N ALA A 266 9.37 -20.29 -9.55
CA ALA A 266 8.38 -21.37 -9.39
C ALA A 266 8.04 -22.06 -10.73
N LYS A 267 8.07 -21.33 -11.86
CA LYS A 267 7.82 -21.88 -13.21
C LYS A 267 8.71 -23.06 -13.55
N ILE A 268 9.94 -23.11 -13.06
CA ILE A 268 10.90 -24.20 -13.29
C ILE A 268 10.38 -25.53 -12.72
N TYR A 269 9.52 -25.46 -11.69
CA TYR A 269 8.97 -26.62 -10.98
C TYR A 269 7.54 -26.98 -11.41
N GLY A 270 7.07 -26.41 -12.54
CA GLY A 270 5.80 -26.71 -13.14
C GLY A 270 4.68 -25.73 -12.81
N VAL A 271 3.56 -25.90 -13.50
CA VAL A 271 2.38 -25.03 -13.40
C VAL A 271 1.75 -25.10 -12.00
N ALA A 272 1.77 -26.27 -11.37
CA ALA A 272 1.24 -26.48 -10.02
C ALA A 272 2.00 -25.62 -8.98
N ALA A 273 3.33 -25.51 -9.11
CA ALA A 273 4.14 -24.68 -8.21
C ALA A 273 3.84 -23.17 -8.38
N VAL A 274 3.69 -22.69 -9.62
CA VAL A 274 3.32 -21.29 -9.90
C VAL A 274 1.94 -20.98 -9.31
N SER A 275 0.96 -21.84 -9.54
CA SER A 275 -0.41 -21.69 -9.04
C SER A 275 -0.43 -21.67 -7.50
N ALA A 276 0.26 -22.62 -6.87
CA ALA A 276 0.37 -22.69 -5.41
C ALA A 276 0.99 -21.43 -4.81
N MET A 277 2.15 -20.98 -5.33
CA MET A 277 2.82 -19.77 -4.84
C MET A 277 1.97 -18.51 -5.05
N GLY A 278 1.25 -18.41 -6.17
CA GLY A 278 0.33 -17.31 -6.42
C GLY A 278 -0.80 -17.22 -5.39
N ILE A 279 -1.41 -18.36 -5.00
CA ILE A 279 -2.43 -18.42 -3.95
C ILE A 279 -1.82 -18.05 -2.59
N VAL A 280 -0.66 -18.62 -2.26
CA VAL A 280 0.06 -18.35 -1.00
C VAL A 280 0.34 -16.86 -0.83
N LEU A 281 0.87 -16.20 -1.87
CA LEU A 281 1.16 -14.76 -1.83
C LEU A 281 -0.10 -13.92 -1.60
N ARG A 282 -1.25 -14.29 -2.17
CA ARG A 282 -2.53 -13.60 -1.94
C ARG A 282 -3.02 -13.74 -0.50
N ILE A 283 -2.93 -14.95 0.08
CA ILE A 283 -3.33 -15.21 1.47
C ILE A 283 -2.43 -14.42 2.43
N VAL A 284 -1.12 -14.47 2.24
CA VAL A 284 -0.15 -13.72 3.07
C VAL A 284 -0.39 -12.22 2.96
N ALA A 285 -0.69 -11.72 1.76
CA ALA A 285 -0.99 -10.29 1.53
C ALA A 285 -2.21 -9.81 2.32
N LEU A 286 -3.24 -10.64 2.54
CA LEU A 286 -4.38 -10.28 3.38
C LEU A 286 -3.95 -9.99 4.82
N GLY A 287 -3.11 -10.84 5.41
CA GLY A 287 -2.56 -10.62 6.75
C GLY A 287 -1.69 -9.37 6.84
N VAL A 288 -0.85 -9.16 5.84
CA VAL A 288 0.00 -7.97 5.71
C VAL A 288 -0.84 -6.69 5.61
N ASN A 289 -1.91 -6.69 4.82
CA ASN A 289 -2.78 -5.51 4.63
C ASN A 289 -3.43 -5.03 5.93
N VAL A 290 -3.77 -5.93 6.86
CA VAL A 290 -4.30 -5.55 8.17
C VAL A 290 -3.26 -4.76 8.97
N ILE A 291 -2.01 -5.22 8.99
CA ILE A 291 -0.92 -4.53 9.70
C ILE A 291 -0.60 -3.20 9.02
N PHE A 292 -0.52 -3.16 7.70
CA PHE A 292 -0.33 -1.91 6.95
C PHE A 292 -1.45 -0.90 7.22
N GLY A 293 -2.69 -1.34 7.26
CA GLY A 293 -3.83 -0.51 7.60
C GLY A 293 -3.69 0.07 9.01
N PHE A 294 -3.41 -0.76 10.01
CA PHE A 294 -3.22 -0.32 11.37
C PHE A 294 -2.08 0.69 11.50
N MET A 295 -0.96 0.45 10.83
CA MET A 295 0.20 1.33 10.84
C MET A 295 -0.05 2.69 10.16
N LYS A 296 -0.95 2.78 9.19
CA LYS A 296 -1.39 4.07 8.64
C LYS A 296 -2.10 4.94 9.69
N GLY A 297 -2.80 4.33 10.63
CA GLY A 297 -3.39 5.05 11.79
C GLY A 297 -2.36 5.37 12.88
N TYR A 298 -1.40 4.48 13.11
CA TYR A 298 -0.31 4.67 14.06
C TYR A 298 0.63 5.82 13.67
N GLN A 299 1.02 5.90 12.39
CA GLN A 299 2.01 6.84 11.87
C GLN A 299 1.74 8.32 12.26
N PRO A 300 0.55 8.91 12.02
CA PRO A 300 0.28 10.29 12.41
C PRO A 300 0.23 10.47 13.93
N PHE A 301 -0.21 9.45 14.67
CA PHE A 301 -0.28 9.53 16.13
C PHE A 301 1.12 9.57 16.76
N ALA A 302 2.04 8.72 16.31
CA ALA A 302 3.44 8.74 16.72
C ALA A 302 4.14 10.02 16.25
N GLY A 303 3.94 10.44 14.99
CA GLY A 303 4.52 11.65 14.42
C GLY A 303 4.08 12.93 15.14
N TYR A 304 2.80 13.05 15.48
CA TYR A 304 2.26 14.16 16.25
C TYR A 304 2.95 14.28 17.62
N ASN A 305 2.98 13.20 18.40
CA ASN A 305 3.57 13.21 19.74
C ASN A 305 5.08 13.41 19.71
N TYR A 306 5.76 12.91 18.67
CA TYR A 306 7.17 13.22 18.45
C TYR A 306 7.40 14.69 18.14
N GLY A 307 6.59 15.30 17.28
CA GLY A 307 6.62 16.74 17.00
C GLY A 307 6.33 17.61 18.22
N ALA A 308 5.44 17.15 19.10
CA ALA A 308 5.15 17.77 20.39
C ALA A 308 6.25 17.55 21.45
N LYS A 309 7.35 16.85 21.10
CA LYS A 309 8.45 16.49 22.02
C LYS A 309 8.03 15.62 23.21
N ASN A 310 6.87 14.96 23.12
CA ASN A 310 6.37 14.06 24.15
C ASN A 310 6.89 12.63 23.94
N ILE A 311 8.19 12.44 24.17
CA ILE A 311 8.88 11.17 23.90
C ILE A 311 8.34 10.02 24.75
N ASN A 312 7.95 10.27 26.01
CA ASN A 312 7.36 9.24 26.86
C ASN A 312 6.07 8.70 26.24
N ARG A 313 5.21 9.58 25.75
CA ARG A 313 3.97 9.17 25.08
C ARG A 313 4.24 8.44 23.75
N VAL A 314 5.27 8.83 22.98
CA VAL A 314 5.70 8.09 21.79
C VAL A 314 6.09 6.64 22.15
N LYS A 315 6.86 6.45 23.24
CA LYS A 315 7.25 5.11 23.71
C LYS A 315 6.05 4.26 24.11
N GLU A 316 5.09 4.84 24.83
CA GLU A 316 3.85 4.15 25.23
C GLU A 316 2.98 3.77 24.01
N ILE A 317 2.79 4.71 23.06
CA ILE A 317 2.06 4.48 21.81
C ILE A 317 2.72 3.33 21.03
N THR A 318 4.06 3.35 20.93
CA THR A 318 4.81 2.32 20.20
C THR A 318 4.71 0.97 20.88
N LYS A 319 4.83 0.91 22.21
CA LYS A 319 4.65 -0.32 22.99
C LYS A 319 3.28 -0.94 22.75
N LYS A 320 2.22 -0.12 22.84
CA LYS A 320 0.84 -0.59 22.60
C LYS A 320 0.61 -1.01 21.14
N ALA A 321 1.20 -0.33 20.18
CA ALA A 321 1.13 -0.71 18.77
C ALA A 321 1.82 -2.07 18.55
N ILE A 322 3.00 -2.31 19.15
CA ILE A 322 3.70 -3.60 19.09
C ILE A 322 2.85 -4.71 19.72
N GLU A 323 2.27 -4.48 20.90
CA GLU A 323 1.39 -5.46 21.56
C GLU A 323 0.23 -5.88 20.63
N ILE A 324 -0.48 -4.91 20.07
CA ILE A 324 -1.64 -5.15 19.18
C ILE A 324 -1.22 -5.87 17.89
N THR A 325 -0.17 -5.38 17.22
CA THR A 325 0.25 -5.95 15.93
C THR A 325 0.89 -7.31 16.07
N THR A 326 1.67 -7.53 17.13
CA THR A 326 2.27 -8.84 17.41
C THR A 326 1.21 -9.88 17.79
N LEU A 327 0.24 -9.50 18.62
CA LEU A 327 -0.89 -10.36 18.97
C LEU A 327 -1.69 -10.76 17.71
N TYR A 328 -2.03 -9.77 16.87
CA TYR A 328 -2.71 -10.05 15.60
C TYR A 328 -1.87 -10.98 14.71
N SER A 329 -0.59 -10.68 14.54
CA SER A 329 0.31 -11.49 13.70
C SER A 329 0.46 -12.91 14.20
N LEU A 330 0.48 -13.11 15.54
CA LEU A 330 0.55 -14.42 16.17
C LEU A 330 -0.74 -15.22 15.91
N ILE A 331 -1.90 -14.60 16.14
CA ILE A 331 -3.21 -15.24 15.87
C ILE A 331 -3.30 -15.62 14.39
N TRP A 332 -2.97 -14.69 13.48
CA TRP A 332 -2.96 -14.95 12.04
C TRP A 332 -2.04 -16.11 11.68
N SER A 333 -0.82 -16.11 12.22
CA SER A 333 0.18 -17.15 12.01
C SER A 333 -0.35 -18.53 12.42
N ILE A 334 -0.93 -18.65 13.63
CA ILE A 334 -1.49 -19.90 14.17
C ILE A 334 -2.66 -20.38 13.29
N VAL A 335 -3.60 -19.50 12.97
CA VAL A 335 -4.77 -19.86 12.16
C VAL A 335 -4.36 -20.36 10.78
N ILE A 336 -3.49 -19.64 10.09
CA ILE A 336 -3.03 -20.03 8.74
C ILE A 336 -2.18 -21.32 8.82
N PHE A 337 -1.35 -21.48 9.83
CA PHE A 337 -0.52 -22.68 9.99
C PHE A 337 -1.37 -23.94 10.21
N ILE A 338 -2.39 -23.86 11.08
CA ILE A 338 -3.28 -24.99 11.39
C ILE A 338 -4.17 -25.33 10.21
N PHE A 339 -4.82 -24.32 9.63
CA PHE A 339 -5.82 -24.49 8.56
C PHE A 339 -5.24 -24.35 7.15
N SER A 340 -3.92 -24.49 6.97
CA SER A 340 -3.24 -24.30 5.68
C SER A 340 -3.80 -25.20 4.57
N LYS A 341 -4.12 -26.45 4.86
CA LYS A 341 -4.67 -27.41 3.90
C LYS A 341 -6.12 -27.04 3.51
N GLU A 342 -6.94 -26.75 4.48
CA GLU A 342 -8.35 -26.36 4.32
C GLU A 342 -8.46 -25.07 3.50
N ILE A 343 -7.65 -24.08 3.82
CA ILE A 343 -7.59 -22.80 3.10
C ILE A 343 -7.21 -23.02 1.64
N MET A 344 -6.19 -23.85 1.37
CA MET A 344 -5.82 -24.18 -0.01
C MET A 344 -6.93 -24.94 -0.73
N SER A 345 -7.62 -25.87 -0.06
CA SER A 345 -8.71 -26.67 -0.63
C SER A 345 -9.96 -25.83 -1.00
N ILE A 346 -10.20 -24.73 -0.28
CA ILE A 346 -11.25 -23.76 -0.64
C ILE A 346 -10.88 -22.99 -1.91
N MET A 347 -9.59 -22.70 -2.09
CA MET A 347 -9.13 -21.86 -3.21
C MET A 347 -8.97 -22.65 -4.53
N ILE A 348 -8.64 -23.96 -4.44
CA ILE A 348 -8.38 -24.79 -5.62
C ILE A 348 -8.67 -26.28 -5.34
N LYS A 349 -9.07 -27.04 -6.38
CA LYS A 349 -9.37 -28.47 -6.26
C LYS A 349 -8.19 -29.40 -6.62
N ASP A 350 -7.15 -28.87 -7.26
CA ASP A 350 -5.99 -29.65 -7.68
C ASP A 350 -5.16 -30.09 -6.46
N GLN A 351 -4.99 -31.40 -6.29
CA GLN A 351 -4.33 -32.00 -5.12
C GLN A 351 -2.82 -31.70 -5.07
N GLU A 352 -2.15 -31.56 -6.22
CA GLU A 352 -0.76 -31.22 -6.29
C GLU A 352 -0.53 -29.77 -5.82
N VAL A 353 -1.37 -28.85 -6.31
CA VAL A 353 -1.35 -27.43 -5.90
C VAL A 353 -1.64 -27.29 -4.40
N ILE A 354 -2.62 -28.05 -3.87
CA ILE A 354 -2.94 -28.04 -2.43
C ILE A 354 -1.73 -28.50 -1.61
N LYS A 355 -1.08 -29.60 -1.99
CA LYS A 355 0.08 -30.16 -1.25
C LYS A 355 1.28 -29.20 -1.24
N ILE A 356 1.55 -28.53 -2.37
CA ILE A 356 2.61 -27.52 -2.46
C ILE A 356 2.25 -26.29 -1.65
N GLY A 357 1.02 -25.77 -1.82
CA GLY A 357 0.54 -24.57 -1.16
C GLY A 357 0.41 -24.70 0.36
N GLU A 358 -0.04 -25.86 0.87
CA GLU A 358 -0.05 -26.17 2.31
C GLU A 358 1.33 -25.99 2.93
N LYS A 359 2.36 -26.63 2.34
CA LYS A 359 3.74 -26.51 2.83
C LYS A 359 4.24 -25.07 2.75
N ALA A 360 3.97 -24.40 1.62
CA ALA A 360 4.40 -23.02 1.41
C ALA A 360 3.72 -22.05 2.40
N LEU A 361 2.42 -22.21 2.69
CA LEU A 361 1.72 -21.43 3.71
C LEU A 361 2.31 -21.63 5.08
N ARG A 362 2.54 -22.87 5.50
CA ARG A 362 3.15 -23.18 6.80
C ARG A 362 4.51 -22.52 6.94
N TYR A 363 5.38 -22.62 5.93
CA TYR A 363 6.69 -21.96 5.97
C TYR A 363 6.58 -20.43 6.02
N ASN A 364 5.75 -19.83 5.18
CA ASN A 364 5.61 -18.38 5.13
C ASN A 364 5.00 -17.76 6.39
N THR A 365 4.22 -18.53 7.15
CA THR A 365 3.54 -18.01 8.35
C THR A 365 4.27 -18.29 9.66
N ILE A 366 5.26 -19.19 9.68
CA ILE A 366 5.96 -19.60 10.91
C ILE A 366 6.61 -18.41 11.65
N LEU A 367 7.10 -17.41 10.93
CA LEU A 367 7.71 -16.20 11.49
C LEU A 367 6.88 -14.94 11.27
N PHE A 368 5.67 -15.08 10.74
CA PHE A 368 4.82 -13.91 10.48
C PHE A 368 4.48 -13.11 11.74
N PHE A 369 4.48 -13.75 12.92
CA PHE A 369 4.27 -13.07 14.21
C PHE A 369 5.29 -11.96 14.48
N THR A 370 6.47 -12.02 13.85
CA THR A 370 7.52 -11.02 14.01
C THR A 370 7.30 -9.77 13.20
N PHE A 371 6.44 -9.86 12.18
CA PHE A 371 6.19 -8.77 11.26
C PHE A 371 5.58 -7.54 11.95
N GLY A 372 4.66 -7.74 12.91
CA GLY A 372 4.08 -6.65 13.68
C GLY A 372 5.14 -5.82 14.40
N PHE A 373 6.10 -6.46 15.04
CA PHE A 373 7.22 -5.80 15.71
C PHE A 373 8.10 -5.02 14.73
N GLN A 374 8.57 -5.67 13.66
CA GLN A 374 9.47 -5.07 12.66
C GLN A 374 8.82 -3.85 12.01
N PHE A 375 7.58 -4.01 11.55
CA PHE A 375 6.89 -2.97 10.81
C PHE A 375 6.50 -1.78 11.67
N THR A 376 6.25 -2.00 12.97
CA THR A 376 6.01 -0.91 13.93
C THR A 376 7.24 -0.05 14.10
N PHE A 377 8.44 -0.63 14.26
CA PHE A 377 9.68 0.15 14.35
C PHE A 377 10.02 0.86 13.04
N ALA A 378 9.86 0.20 11.89
CA ALA A 378 10.03 0.84 10.59
C ALA A 378 9.14 2.09 10.47
N THR A 379 7.86 1.97 10.82
CA THR A 379 6.89 3.07 10.77
C THR A 379 7.20 4.14 11.82
N LEU A 380 7.68 3.78 13.01
CA LEU A 380 8.12 4.72 14.03
C LEU A 380 9.21 5.65 13.49
N TYR A 381 10.29 5.08 12.94
CA TYR A 381 11.38 5.89 12.41
C TYR A 381 10.94 6.76 11.23
N LEU A 382 10.05 6.28 10.36
CA LEU A 382 9.46 7.09 9.29
C LEU A 382 8.61 8.24 9.85
N SER A 383 7.83 8.01 10.91
CA SER A 383 7.00 9.04 11.55
C SER A 383 7.85 10.12 12.23
N MET A 384 9.03 9.75 12.75
CA MET A 384 10.02 10.68 13.33
C MET A 384 10.81 11.45 12.26
N GLY A 385 10.67 11.12 10.97
CA GLY A 385 11.46 11.68 9.88
C GLY A 385 12.87 11.11 9.77
N LYS A 386 13.21 10.03 10.52
CA LYS A 386 14.45 9.25 10.38
C LYS A 386 14.34 8.31 9.18
N ALA A 387 14.19 8.90 8.00
CA ALA A 387 13.75 8.23 6.76
C ALA A 387 14.65 7.06 6.34
N PHE A 388 15.96 7.24 6.41
CA PHE A 388 16.94 6.22 6.00
C PHE A 388 16.80 4.94 6.83
N ILE A 389 16.69 5.10 8.15
CA ILE A 389 16.56 3.98 9.08
C ILE A 389 15.21 3.27 8.88
N GLY A 390 14.11 4.03 8.97
CA GLY A 390 12.77 3.47 8.79
C GLY A 390 12.57 2.88 7.38
N GLY A 391 13.19 3.50 6.37
CA GLY A 391 13.18 3.05 4.99
C GLY A 391 13.89 1.71 4.82
N ILE A 392 15.12 1.57 5.31
CA ILE A 392 15.86 0.30 5.23
C ILE A 392 15.12 -0.83 5.95
N LEU A 393 14.58 -0.58 7.14
CA LEU A 393 13.78 -1.58 7.85
C LEU A 393 12.54 -1.99 7.06
N ASN A 394 11.91 -1.04 6.36
CA ASN A 394 10.70 -1.29 5.58
C ASN A 394 11.00 -2.08 4.30
N ILE A 395 11.99 -1.64 3.51
CA ILE A 395 12.36 -2.32 2.26
C ILE A 395 13.16 -3.61 2.49
N GLY A 396 13.79 -3.76 3.66
CA GLY A 396 14.62 -4.91 3.99
C GLY A 396 13.87 -6.23 3.82
N ARG A 397 12.73 -6.35 4.46
CA ARG A 397 11.91 -7.56 4.46
C ARG A 397 11.37 -7.94 3.08
N GLN A 398 10.90 -6.97 2.29
CA GLN A 398 10.19 -7.21 1.02
C GLN A 398 11.11 -7.20 -0.21
N GLY A 399 12.34 -6.71 -0.06
CA GLY A 399 13.27 -6.55 -1.19
C GLY A 399 14.68 -6.97 -0.84
N LEU A 400 15.38 -6.16 -0.02
CA LEU A 400 16.82 -6.29 0.23
C LEU A 400 17.24 -7.68 0.74
N PHE A 401 16.44 -8.31 1.59
CA PHE A 401 16.73 -9.64 2.14
C PHE A 401 15.97 -10.74 1.41
N LEU A 402 14.73 -10.46 0.96
CA LEU A 402 13.92 -11.47 0.27
C LEU A 402 14.48 -11.84 -1.10
N ILE A 403 14.89 -10.87 -1.92
CA ILE A 403 15.40 -11.13 -3.28
C ILE A 403 16.65 -12.02 -3.26
N PRO A 404 17.71 -11.71 -2.50
CA PRO A 404 18.85 -12.62 -2.36
C PRO A 404 18.46 -14.00 -1.80
N SER A 405 17.56 -14.03 -0.81
CA SER A 405 17.09 -15.30 -0.23
C SER A 405 16.40 -16.19 -1.26
N ILE A 406 15.55 -15.63 -2.14
CA ILE A 406 14.91 -16.38 -3.22
C ILE A 406 15.96 -16.96 -4.16
N ILE A 407 16.95 -16.16 -4.58
CA ILE A 407 17.98 -16.59 -5.54
C ILE A 407 18.88 -17.68 -4.93
N ILE A 408 19.41 -17.44 -3.75
CA ILE A 408 20.36 -18.35 -3.09
C ILE A 408 19.68 -19.67 -2.71
N LEU A 409 18.53 -19.58 -2.01
CA LEU A 409 17.85 -20.78 -1.52
C LEU A 409 17.22 -21.60 -2.63
N ASN A 410 16.74 -20.98 -3.71
CA ASN A 410 16.28 -21.73 -4.88
C ASN A 410 17.39 -22.57 -5.50
N ASN A 411 18.63 -22.05 -5.57
CA ASN A 411 19.77 -22.80 -6.14
C ASN A 411 20.22 -23.95 -5.23
N ILE A 412 20.02 -23.87 -3.90
CA ILE A 412 20.45 -24.89 -2.94
C ILE A 412 19.33 -25.91 -2.65
N LEU A 413 18.10 -25.47 -2.48
CA LEU A 413 16.97 -26.25 -1.99
C LEU A 413 15.81 -26.41 -2.98
N GLY A 414 15.97 -25.86 -4.21
CA GLY A 414 14.92 -25.92 -5.21
C GLY A 414 13.62 -25.20 -4.77
N LEU A 415 12.48 -25.78 -5.09
CA LEU A 415 11.16 -25.24 -4.73
C LEU A 415 11.02 -24.98 -3.22
N LYS A 416 11.56 -25.85 -2.37
CA LYS A 416 11.56 -25.66 -0.92
C LYS A 416 12.31 -24.40 -0.53
N GLY A 417 13.36 -24.04 -1.26
CA GLY A 417 14.11 -22.79 -1.06
C GLY A 417 13.27 -21.55 -1.33
N ILE A 418 12.44 -21.57 -2.38
CA ILE A 418 11.51 -20.46 -2.65
C ILE A 418 10.50 -20.29 -1.50
N MET A 419 9.97 -21.39 -0.98
CA MET A 419 9.03 -21.37 0.15
C MET A 419 9.67 -20.86 1.45
N LEU A 420 10.96 -21.11 1.67
CA LEU A 420 11.72 -20.70 2.85
C LEU A 420 12.33 -19.29 2.73
N ALA A 421 12.28 -18.67 1.56
CA ALA A 421 12.91 -17.37 1.34
C ALA A 421 12.31 -16.27 2.24
N GLN A 422 10.98 -16.26 2.44
CA GLN A 422 10.33 -15.27 3.29
C GLN A 422 10.70 -15.44 4.78
N PRO A 423 10.64 -16.64 5.40
CA PRO A 423 11.13 -16.83 6.77
C PRO A 423 12.58 -16.40 6.98
N ILE A 424 13.46 -16.70 6.04
CA ILE A 424 14.87 -16.28 6.14
C ILE A 424 14.99 -14.76 6.07
N ALA A 425 14.27 -14.10 5.17
CA ALA A 425 14.22 -12.65 5.11
C ALA A 425 13.66 -12.04 6.41
N ASP A 426 12.67 -12.68 7.03
CA ASP A 426 12.09 -12.26 8.31
C ASP A 426 13.10 -12.37 9.46
N ILE A 427 13.89 -13.45 9.52
CA ILE A 427 14.98 -13.62 10.50
C ILE A 427 16.01 -12.50 10.36
N ILE A 428 16.50 -12.25 9.15
CA ILE A 428 17.49 -11.20 8.91
C ILE A 428 16.91 -9.83 9.30
N SER A 429 15.66 -9.57 8.94
CA SER A 429 14.97 -8.31 9.26
C SER A 429 14.81 -8.09 10.76
N ILE A 430 14.53 -9.14 11.55
CA ILE A 430 14.48 -9.06 13.02
C ILE A 430 15.83 -8.66 13.59
N PHE A 431 16.91 -9.36 13.21
CA PHE A 431 18.24 -9.04 13.71
C PHE A 431 18.64 -7.62 13.39
N VAL A 432 18.39 -7.15 12.15
CA VAL A 432 18.65 -5.76 11.75
C VAL A 432 17.78 -4.78 12.57
N THR A 433 16.51 -5.11 12.82
CA THR A 433 15.62 -4.26 13.61
C THR A 433 16.11 -4.14 15.05
N ILE A 434 16.49 -5.26 15.69
CA ILE A 434 17.02 -5.27 17.07
C ILE A 434 18.34 -4.49 17.12
N PHE A 435 19.25 -4.70 16.17
CA PHE A 435 20.49 -3.95 16.07
C PHE A 435 20.22 -2.44 16.02
N VAL A 436 19.31 -2.00 15.13
CA VAL A 436 18.94 -0.60 15.02
C VAL A 436 18.37 -0.03 16.33
N ILE A 437 17.52 -0.77 17.03
CA ILE A 437 16.93 -0.32 18.31
C ILE A 437 18.00 -0.13 19.37
N LEU A 438 19.01 -0.98 19.43
CA LEU A 438 20.09 -0.91 20.42
C LEU A 438 21.01 0.29 20.19
N TYR A 439 21.28 0.64 18.91
CA TYR A 439 22.24 1.69 18.57
C TYR A 439 21.58 3.04 18.27
N VAL A 440 20.34 3.08 17.84
CA VAL A 440 19.61 4.31 17.49
C VAL A 440 18.54 4.60 18.53
N LYS A 441 18.95 5.31 19.60
CA LYS A 441 18.02 5.72 20.67
C LYS A 441 16.85 6.56 20.13
N VAL A 442 15.65 6.22 20.58
CA VAL A 442 14.40 6.97 20.38
C VAL A 442 14.28 8.08 21.42
#